data_f1fbebe4a64335efc76ff10dfb0e455e
#
_entry.id   f1fbebe4a64335efc76ff10dfb0e455e
#
_cell.length_a   1.000
_cell.length_b   1.000
_cell.length_c   1.000
_cell.angle_alpha   90.00
_cell.angle_beta   90.00
_cell.angle_gamma   90.00
#
_symmetry.space_group_name_H-M   'P 1'
#
loop_
_entity.id
_entity.type
_entity.pdbx_description
1 polymer ?
#
loop_
_entity_poly.entity_id
_entity_poly.type
_entity_poly.pdbx_seq_one_letter_code
_entity_poly.pdbx_strand_id
1 'polypeptide(L)'
;PTVAAGTLVMDRGSFVIPFAWIDDEPLWGELTKIAEAEGGRIYWSASGNSSVSSKLIFENATHLLSSSNTKPTFTKDDYTELTGGVSQSRKEFKNAVEVWYYPQRIGHERIIWSSAEQYRIPANSSKVIKAEFDNAAWSVRDPVHNDDYQDFVATSAGGAQKCESTDITVSLYNSENVRQVWAQQAYITITNLLSQDLFLRKLELRGRPIITGKEQKVTYYKKDDGTIIEDPADDAPRAGWRMLTIDNRYIQEREHAEALARLLLDRFSANRLVMKCNVIRCMPWLEVGDKVTVTGPGGLSADYFVQRIDWNWGPGSFPMSLDLLPVTDFYKYTDYFLLGTSVLGDDSGGTGGRFFY
;
A
#
# COMPACT_ATOMS: atom_id res chain seq x y z
N PRO A 1 -3.74 -5.60 18.24
CA PRO A 1 -4.36 -6.90 18.00
C PRO A 1 -3.42 -7.77 17.17
N THR A 2 -3.05 -8.94 17.72
CA THR A 2 -2.26 -9.95 17.01
C THR A 2 -3.18 -10.70 16.05
N VAL A 3 -2.90 -10.63 14.76
CA VAL A 3 -3.57 -11.48 13.77
C VAL A 3 -3.05 -12.90 13.96
N ALA A 4 -3.93 -13.87 14.22
CA ALA A 4 -3.54 -15.25 14.41
C ALA A 4 -2.94 -15.82 13.11
N ALA A 5 -1.89 -16.63 13.23
CA ALA A 5 -1.29 -17.31 12.08
C ALA A 5 -2.36 -18.13 11.35
N GLY A 6 -2.45 -17.98 10.02
CA GLY A 6 -3.47 -18.64 9.19
C GLY A 6 -4.70 -17.79 8.84
N THR A 7 -4.83 -16.59 9.42
CA THR A 7 -5.91 -15.65 9.07
C THR A 7 -5.49 -14.60 8.03
N LEU A 8 -4.24 -14.65 7.57
CA LEU A 8 -3.66 -13.76 6.59
C LEU A 8 -3.29 -14.53 5.32
N VAL A 9 -3.82 -14.12 4.18
CA VAL A 9 -3.47 -14.64 2.85
C VAL A 9 -2.96 -13.47 2.03
N MET A 10 -1.72 -13.55 1.58
CA MET A 10 -1.09 -12.44 0.86
C MET A 10 -0.39 -12.94 -0.39
N ASP A 11 -0.70 -12.31 -1.51
CA ASP A 11 0.13 -12.40 -2.69
C ASP A 11 1.47 -11.69 -2.46
N ARG A 12 2.46 -12.08 -3.22
CA ARG A 12 3.71 -11.34 -3.28
C ARG A 12 3.46 -9.98 -3.95
N GLY A 13 3.93 -8.88 -3.33
CA GLY A 13 3.89 -7.56 -3.96
C GLY A 13 4.69 -7.53 -5.27
N SER A 14 4.22 -6.75 -6.22
CA SER A 14 4.88 -6.53 -7.51
C SER A 14 5.97 -5.49 -7.41
N PHE A 15 5.86 -4.58 -6.44
CA PHE A 15 6.77 -3.46 -6.23
C PHE A 15 7.36 -3.49 -4.81
N VAL A 16 8.48 -2.83 -4.64
CA VAL A 16 9.09 -2.61 -3.34
C VAL A 16 8.72 -1.21 -2.86
N ILE A 17 8.21 -1.11 -1.66
CA ILE A 17 8.01 0.16 -0.97
C ILE A 17 9.19 0.35 -0.02
N PRO A 18 10.20 1.18 -0.38
CA PRO A 18 11.43 1.31 0.40
C PRO A 18 11.19 1.85 1.80
N PHE A 19 10.22 2.75 1.95
CA PHE A 19 9.92 3.41 3.20
C PHE A 19 8.41 3.41 3.46
N ALA A 20 8.02 2.87 4.62
CA ALA A 20 6.64 2.90 5.08
C ALA A 20 6.61 3.18 6.60
N TRP A 21 5.80 4.12 7.00
CA TRP A 21 5.48 4.37 8.41
C TRP A 21 4.03 4.81 8.54
N ILE A 22 3.44 4.48 9.68
CA ILE A 22 2.05 4.85 10.01
C ILE A 22 2.14 5.96 11.05
N ASP A 23 1.51 7.08 10.74
CA ASP A 23 1.47 8.27 11.57
C ASP A 23 0.02 8.55 11.96
N ASP A 24 -0.36 8.00 13.11
CA ASP A 24 -1.67 8.21 13.77
C ASP A 24 -2.92 8.02 12.88
N GLU A 25 -2.75 7.34 11.76
CA GLU A 25 -3.79 7.04 10.78
C GLU A 25 -4.45 5.68 11.10
N PRO A 26 -5.73 5.50 10.76
CA PRO A 26 -6.38 4.19 10.86
C PRO A 26 -5.62 3.14 10.04
N LEU A 27 -5.22 2.04 10.67
CA LEU A 27 -4.46 0.96 10.03
C LEU A 27 -5.11 0.48 8.72
N TRP A 28 -6.45 0.40 8.69
CA TRP A 28 -7.17 -0.02 7.48
C TRP A 28 -6.97 0.94 6.31
N GLY A 29 -7.01 2.24 6.56
CA GLY A 29 -6.74 3.25 5.54
C GLY A 29 -5.34 3.12 4.94
N GLU A 30 -4.34 2.87 5.77
CA GLU A 30 -2.97 2.68 5.32
C GLU A 30 -2.78 1.40 4.52
N LEU A 31 -3.37 0.29 4.97
CA LEU A 31 -3.35 -0.97 4.22
C LEU A 31 -4.03 -0.83 2.84
N THR A 32 -5.11 -0.07 2.77
CA THR A 32 -5.79 0.21 1.50
C THR A 32 -4.91 1.04 0.56
N LYS A 33 -4.23 2.07 1.07
CA LYS A 33 -3.27 2.87 0.28
C LYS A 33 -2.12 2.02 -0.25
N ILE A 34 -1.58 1.11 0.58
CA ILE A 34 -0.53 0.17 0.14
C ILE A 34 -1.05 -0.75 -0.97
N ALA A 35 -2.26 -1.29 -0.82
CA ALA A 35 -2.87 -2.14 -1.84
C ALA A 35 -3.13 -1.36 -3.15
N GLU A 36 -3.57 -0.11 -3.07
CA GLU A 36 -3.75 0.77 -4.24
C GLU A 36 -2.43 1.07 -4.94
N ALA A 37 -1.33 1.30 -4.19
CA ALA A 37 -0.01 1.51 -4.76
C ALA A 37 0.45 0.28 -5.57
N GLU A 38 0.07 -0.92 -5.17
CA GLU A 38 0.32 -2.17 -5.90
C GLU A 38 -0.66 -2.41 -7.06
N GLY A 39 -1.66 -1.54 -7.27
CA GLY A 39 -2.76 -1.78 -8.20
C GLY A 39 -3.64 -2.97 -7.81
N GLY A 40 -3.47 -3.45 -6.58
CA GLY A 40 -4.15 -4.60 -5.99
C GLY A 40 -5.36 -4.23 -5.14
N ARG A 41 -5.78 -5.16 -4.31
CA ARG A 41 -6.90 -4.97 -3.38
C ARG A 41 -6.66 -5.71 -2.07
N ILE A 42 -7.27 -5.18 -1.00
CA ILE A 42 -7.26 -5.80 0.32
C ILE A 42 -8.70 -5.89 0.84
N TYR A 43 -9.08 -7.04 1.37
CA TYR A 43 -10.43 -7.26 1.87
C TYR A 43 -10.50 -8.41 2.90
N TRP A 44 -11.61 -8.44 3.64
CA TRP A 44 -11.93 -9.56 4.51
C TRP A 44 -12.78 -10.58 3.75
N SER A 45 -12.29 -11.81 3.67
CA SER A 45 -13.08 -12.93 3.15
C SER A 45 -13.75 -13.67 4.30
N ALA A 46 -15.06 -13.89 4.16
CA ALA A 46 -15.82 -14.77 5.02
C ALA A 46 -15.64 -16.20 4.50
N SER A 47 -14.59 -16.88 4.92
CA SER A 47 -14.37 -18.29 4.54
C SER A 47 -15.57 -19.14 4.91
N GLY A 48 -16.20 -19.76 3.90
CA GLY A 48 -17.45 -20.52 4.01
C GLY A 48 -17.36 -21.85 4.77
N ASN A 49 -16.32 -22.11 5.53
CA ASN A 49 -16.20 -23.28 6.39
C ASN A 49 -16.35 -22.87 7.85
N SER A 50 -17.30 -23.45 8.52
CA SER A 50 -17.75 -23.18 9.89
C SER A 50 -16.71 -23.25 11.00
N SER A 51 -15.47 -23.55 10.69
CA SER A 51 -14.36 -23.67 11.65
C SER A 51 -13.21 -22.70 11.42
N VAL A 52 -13.28 -21.85 10.39
CA VAL A 52 -12.17 -20.91 10.08
C VAL A 52 -12.67 -19.49 10.18
N SER A 53 -12.03 -18.73 11.06
CA SER A 53 -12.17 -17.29 11.20
C SER A 53 -11.99 -16.57 9.86
N SER A 54 -12.65 -15.44 9.68
CA SER A 54 -12.46 -14.51 8.55
C SER A 54 -11.00 -14.31 8.23
N LYS A 55 -10.65 -14.29 6.96
CA LYS A 55 -9.28 -14.09 6.49
C LYS A 55 -9.12 -12.68 5.95
N LEU A 56 -8.01 -12.03 6.29
CA LEU A 56 -7.56 -10.85 5.60
C LEU A 56 -6.81 -11.29 4.35
N ILE A 57 -7.27 -10.86 3.18
CA ILE A 57 -6.71 -11.23 1.90
C ILE A 57 -6.13 -9.98 1.24
N PHE A 58 -4.89 -10.08 0.79
CA PHE A 58 -4.28 -9.13 -0.13
C PHE A 58 -4.03 -9.83 -1.46
N GLU A 59 -4.55 -9.27 -2.53
CA GLU A 59 -4.34 -9.70 -3.90
C GLU A 59 -3.65 -8.61 -4.68
N ASN A 60 -2.55 -8.94 -5.35
CA ASN A 60 -1.84 -8.02 -6.21
C ASN A 60 -2.60 -7.79 -7.54
N ALA A 61 -2.12 -6.85 -8.35
CA ALA A 61 -2.74 -6.51 -9.63
C ALA A 61 -2.84 -7.70 -10.62
N THR A 62 -1.96 -8.69 -10.49
CA THR A 62 -1.87 -9.85 -11.40
C THR A 62 -2.55 -11.10 -10.84
N HIS A 63 -3.13 -11.03 -9.64
CA HIS A 63 -3.79 -12.18 -9.00
C HIS A 63 -4.82 -12.85 -9.92
N LEU A 64 -5.68 -12.04 -10.56
CA LEU A 64 -6.71 -12.54 -11.48
C LEU A 64 -6.12 -13.27 -12.69
N LEU A 65 -4.90 -12.91 -13.11
CA LEU A 65 -4.22 -13.55 -14.24
C LEU A 65 -3.67 -14.92 -13.85
N SER A 66 -3.27 -15.08 -12.59
CA SER A 66 -2.69 -16.34 -12.06
C SER A 66 -3.74 -17.33 -11.55
N SER A 67 -4.98 -16.89 -11.34
CA SER A 67 -6.04 -17.75 -10.80
C SER A 67 -6.44 -18.85 -11.79
N SER A 68 -6.00 -20.07 -11.52
CA SER A 68 -6.39 -21.27 -12.27
C SER A 68 -7.72 -21.87 -11.82
N ASN A 69 -8.20 -21.47 -10.65
CA ASN A 69 -9.38 -22.07 -10.03
C ASN A 69 -10.66 -21.45 -10.57
N THR A 70 -11.36 -22.20 -11.42
CA THR A 70 -12.71 -21.85 -11.84
C THR A 70 -13.69 -22.26 -10.74
N LYS A 71 -14.46 -21.31 -10.26
CA LYS A 71 -15.58 -21.53 -9.33
C LYS A 71 -16.77 -22.13 -10.08
N PRO A 72 -17.95 -22.12 -9.54
CA PRO A 72 -19.08 -22.84 -10.12
C PRO A 72 -19.32 -22.52 -11.61
N THR A 73 -19.84 -23.51 -12.32
CA THR A 73 -20.38 -23.33 -13.67
C THR A 73 -21.84 -22.98 -13.56
N PHE A 74 -22.25 -21.88 -14.17
CA PHE A 74 -23.66 -21.49 -14.31
C PHE A 74 -24.21 -22.03 -15.61
N THR A 75 -25.23 -22.85 -15.51
CA THR A 75 -26.00 -23.37 -16.64
C THR A 75 -27.29 -22.57 -16.81
N LYS A 76 -28.02 -22.79 -17.90
CA LYS A 76 -29.32 -22.15 -18.15
C LYS A 76 -30.36 -22.32 -17.01
N ASP A 77 -30.16 -23.32 -16.16
CA ASP A 77 -31.07 -23.63 -15.06
C ASP A 77 -30.70 -22.86 -13.76
N ASP A 78 -29.54 -22.21 -13.75
CA ASP A 78 -29.02 -21.47 -12.58
C ASP A 78 -29.26 -19.97 -12.64
N TYR A 79 -29.68 -19.43 -13.80
CA TYR A 79 -29.97 -18.02 -13.94
C TYR A 79 -31.31 -17.76 -14.64
N THR A 80 -31.99 -16.68 -14.28
CA THR A 80 -33.25 -16.25 -14.88
C THR A 80 -33.03 -15.39 -16.11
N GLU A 81 -31.96 -14.61 -16.11
CA GLU A 81 -31.64 -13.66 -17.16
C GLU A 81 -30.13 -13.60 -17.38
N LEU A 82 -29.75 -13.66 -18.64
CA LEU A 82 -28.39 -13.44 -19.09
C LEU A 82 -28.40 -12.33 -20.13
N THR A 83 -28.03 -11.14 -19.72
CA THR A 83 -27.98 -9.98 -20.63
C THR A 83 -26.55 -9.76 -21.06
N GLY A 84 -26.24 -10.10 -22.29
CA GLY A 84 -24.92 -9.87 -22.89
C GLY A 84 -24.80 -8.47 -23.47
N GLY A 85 -23.60 -7.92 -23.41
CA GLY A 85 -23.23 -6.73 -24.17
C GLY A 85 -23.61 -5.39 -23.56
N VAL A 86 -23.79 -5.33 -22.23
CA VAL A 86 -23.86 -4.03 -21.56
C VAL A 86 -22.47 -3.41 -21.62
N SER A 87 -22.31 -2.40 -22.49
CA SER A 87 -21.06 -1.65 -22.54
C SER A 87 -20.81 -1.00 -21.18
N GLN A 88 -19.56 -1.08 -20.72
CA GLN A 88 -19.11 -0.35 -19.55
C GLN A 88 -19.55 1.11 -19.64
N SER A 89 -19.97 1.68 -18.52
CA SER A 89 -20.34 3.10 -18.48
C SER A 89 -19.21 3.96 -19.03
N ARG A 90 -19.54 4.94 -19.89
CA ARG A 90 -18.55 5.90 -20.38
C ARG A 90 -17.76 6.60 -19.27
N LYS A 91 -18.29 6.62 -18.04
CA LYS A 91 -17.61 7.19 -16.86
C LYS A 91 -16.44 6.34 -16.36
N GLU A 92 -16.50 5.04 -16.60
CA GLU A 92 -15.48 4.07 -16.16
C GLU A 92 -14.35 3.94 -17.20
N PHE A 93 -14.60 4.32 -18.44
CA PHE A 93 -13.59 4.35 -19.48
C PHE A 93 -12.60 5.49 -19.22
N LYS A 94 -11.31 5.16 -19.13
CA LYS A 94 -10.20 6.09 -18.93
C LYS A 94 -9.15 5.86 -20.01
N ASN A 95 -8.81 6.88 -20.75
CA ASN A 95 -7.79 6.84 -21.79
C ASN A 95 -6.53 7.64 -21.43
N ALA A 96 -6.51 8.22 -20.25
CA ALA A 96 -5.34 8.88 -19.69
C ALA A 96 -5.18 8.49 -18.22
N VAL A 97 -3.96 8.24 -17.77
CA VAL A 97 -3.62 7.92 -16.39
C VAL A 97 -2.45 8.81 -15.96
N GLU A 98 -2.63 9.47 -14.85
CA GLU A 98 -1.61 10.28 -14.18
C GLU A 98 -1.32 9.67 -12.82
N VAL A 99 -0.07 9.34 -12.55
CA VAL A 99 0.38 8.76 -11.28
C VAL A 99 1.39 9.70 -10.66
N TRP A 100 1.09 10.16 -9.44
CA TRP A 100 2.01 10.95 -8.63
C TRP A 100 2.88 10.03 -7.80
N TYR A 101 4.17 10.37 -7.68
CA TYR A 101 5.12 9.63 -6.87
C TYR A 101 5.98 10.57 -6.03
N TYR A 102 6.43 10.07 -4.90
CA TYR A 102 7.10 10.83 -3.84
C TYR A 102 8.48 10.24 -3.58
N PRO A 103 9.52 10.66 -4.31
CA PRO A 103 10.86 10.11 -4.13
C PRO A 103 11.32 10.29 -2.69
N GLN A 104 11.76 9.22 -2.07
CA GLN A 104 12.26 9.24 -0.70
C GLN A 104 13.72 8.77 -0.67
N ARG A 105 14.50 9.37 0.23
CA ARG A 105 15.89 9.01 0.43
C ARG A 105 16.30 9.17 1.88
N ILE A 106 17.30 8.39 2.28
CA ILE A 106 17.93 8.56 3.58
C ILE A 106 18.84 9.78 3.54
N GLY A 107 18.59 10.73 4.42
CA GLY A 107 19.43 11.92 4.59
C GLY A 107 20.75 11.64 5.32
N HIS A 108 21.64 12.61 5.31
CA HIS A 108 22.83 12.58 6.15
C HIS A 108 22.47 12.72 7.62
N GLU A 109 23.34 12.23 8.50
CA GLU A 109 23.19 12.41 9.94
C GLU A 109 23.15 13.90 10.29
N ARG A 110 22.13 14.30 11.01
CA ARG A 110 21.93 15.67 11.49
C ARG A 110 21.13 15.67 12.79
N ILE A 111 21.00 16.84 13.41
CA ILE A 111 20.03 17.02 14.49
C ILE A 111 18.63 16.88 13.90
N ILE A 112 17.87 15.92 14.42
CA ILE A 112 16.48 15.63 14.02
C ILE A 112 15.46 16.12 15.03
N TRP A 113 15.92 16.40 16.24
CA TRP A 113 15.12 16.97 17.32
C TRP A 113 16.01 17.71 18.32
N SER A 114 15.49 18.78 18.88
CA SER A 114 16.14 19.59 19.90
C SER A 114 15.09 20.05 20.90
N SER A 115 15.40 19.92 22.18
CA SER A 115 14.52 20.42 23.24
C SER A 115 14.45 21.95 23.24
N ALA A 116 13.22 22.46 23.19
CA ALA A 116 12.96 23.90 23.37
C ALA A 116 12.97 24.34 24.85
N GLU A 117 12.85 23.40 25.77
CA GLU A 117 12.70 23.66 27.20
C GLU A 117 13.90 23.17 28.01
N GLN A 118 14.11 23.81 29.14
CA GLN A 118 15.04 23.33 30.17
C GLN A 118 14.30 22.40 31.16
N TYR A 119 14.89 21.27 31.46
CA TYR A 119 14.29 20.31 32.37
C TYR A 119 15.02 20.24 33.69
N ARG A 120 14.27 20.39 34.78
CA ARG A 120 14.75 20.04 36.12
C ARG A 120 14.53 18.54 36.33
N ILE A 121 15.58 17.86 36.81
CA ILE A 121 15.57 16.45 37.12
C ILE A 121 15.99 16.34 38.60
N PRO A 122 15.08 15.94 39.50
CA PRO A 122 15.37 15.83 40.91
C PRO A 122 16.52 14.87 41.20
N ALA A 123 17.13 15.03 42.36
CA ALA A 123 18.21 14.16 42.86
C ALA A 123 17.80 12.68 42.78
N ASN A 124 18.71 11.82 42.36
CA ASN A 124 18.53 10.36 42.30
C ASN A 124 17.20 9.93 41.63
N SER A 125 16.78 10.65 40.60
CA SER A 125 15.51 10.37 39.90
C SER A 125 15.68 10.30 38.39
N SER A 126 14.68 9.72 37.71
CA SER A 126 14.62 9.64 36.30
C SER A 126 13.42 10.43 35.73
N LYS A 127 13.58 11.00 34.54
CA LYS A 127 12.53 11.69 33.80
C LYS A 127 12.52 11.18 32.37
N VAL A 128 11.31 10.91 31.82
CA VAL A 128 11.13 10.52 30.44
C VAL A 128 10.61 11.73 29.65
N ILE A 129 11.24 12.01 28.52
CA ILE A 129 10.87 13.09 27.61
C ILE A 129 10.49 12.48 26.27
N LYS A 130 9.35 12.89 25.72
CA LYS A 130 8.94 12.56 24.37
C LYS A 130 9.57 13.54 23.38
N ALA A 131 10.26 13.03 22.40
CA ALA A 131 10.78 13.76 21.26
C ALA A 131 9.94 13.42 20.02
N GLU A 132 9.39 14.40 19.34
CA GLU A 132 8.65 14.26 18.10
C GLU A 132 9.48 14.84 16.95
N PHE A 133 9.60 14.09 15.85
CA PHE A 133 10.43 14.46 14.71
C PHE A 133 9.58 15.06 13.59
N ASP A 134 10.06 16.13 12.98
CA ASP A 134 9.40 16.73 11.81
C ASP A 134 9.37 15.78 10.60
N ASN A 135 10.39 14.94 10.47
CA ASN A 135 10.49 13.93 9.42
C ASN A 135 10.72 12.56 10.05
N ALA A 136 10.18 11.52 9.42
CA ALA A 136 10.47 10.16 9.84
C ALA A 136 11.98 9.91 9.87
N ALA A 137 12.47 9.23 10.88
CA ALA A 137 13.87 8.91 11.04
C ALA A 137 14.15 7.47 10.61
N TRP A 138 15.11 7.28 9.71
CA TRP A 138 15.67 5.97 9.37
C TRP A 138 16.44 5.37 10.54
N SER A 139 17.23 6.21 11.19
CA SER A 139 17.96 5.83 12.40
C SER A 139 18.12 7.03 13.31
N VAL A 140 18.13 6.75 14.62
CA VAL A 140 18.40 7.73 15.66
C VAL A 140 19.60 7.23 16.44
N ARG A 141 20.58 8.10 16.68
CA ARG A 141 21.74 7.79 17.50
C ARG A 141 21.42 8.05 18.96
N ASP A 142 21.97 7.22 19.85
CA ASP A 142 21.90 7.49 21.28
C ASP A 142 22.65 8.79 21.59
N PRO A 143 22.09 9.66 22.45
CA PRO A 143 22.74 10.91 22.82
C PRO A 143 24.10 10.66 23.46
N VAL A 144 25.10 11.38 23.00
CA VAL A 144 26.49 11.26 23.46
C VAL A 144 26.97 12.59 24.02
N HIS A 145 27.77 12.50 25.09
CA HIS A 145 28.49 13.64 25.64
C HIS A 145 29.98 13.28 25.70
N ASN A 146 30.75 13.77 24.72
CA ASN A 146 32.18 13.59 24.61
C ASN A 146 32.80 14.85 23.98
N ASP A 147 34.10 14.82 23.70
CA ASP A 147 34.83 15.96 23.14
C ASP A 147 34.32 16.36 21.74
N ASP A 148 33.86 15.40 20.94
CA ASP A 148 33.40 15.64 19.58
C ASP A 148 31.92 16.02 19.50
N TYR A 149 31.10 15.49 20.42
CA TYR A 149 29.65 15.66 20.41
C TYR A 149 29.12 15.97 21.80
N GLN A 150 28.38 17.08 21.95
CA GLN A 150 27.66 17.48 23.13
C GLN A 150 26.15 17.49 22.84
N ASP A 151 25.57 16.30 22.72
CA ASP A 151 24.14 16.16 22.41
C ASP A 151 23.27 16.57 23.62
N PHE A 152 23.84 16.60 24.82
CA PHE A 152 23.18 17.15 26.01
C PHE A 152 24.16 17.95 26.87
N VAL A 153 23.62 18.95 27.57
CA VAL A 153 24.36 19.77 28.50
C VAL A 153 23.51 19.92 29.77
N ALA A 154 24.06 19.51 30.88
CA ALA A 154 23.43 19.63 32.20
C ALA A 154 24.30 20.43 33.18
N THR A 155 23.65 21.10 34.14
CA THR A 155 24.32 21.84 35.20
C THR A 155 23.71 21.47 36.57
N SER A 156 24.51 21.51 37.59
CA SER A 156 24.02 21.36 38.98
C SER A 156 23.14 22.54 39.42
N ALA A 157 22.46 22.39 40.55
CA ALA A 157 21.69 23.47 41.18
C ALA A 157 22.60 24.68 41.44
N GLY A 158 22.17 25.86 40.91
CA GLY A 158 22.96 27.09 40.95
C GLY A 158 23.78 27.39 39.69
N GLY A 159 23.85 26.47 38.70
CA GLY A 159 24.48 26.73 37.40
C GLY A 159 26.00 26.80 37.38
N ALA A 160 26.64 26.55 38.50
CA ALA A 160 28.08 26.77 38.68
C ALA A 160 28.97 25.64 38.14
N GLN A 161 28.43 24.45 37.92
CA GLN A 161 29.23 23.30 37.51
C GLN A 161 28.55 22.54 36.38
N LYS A 162 29.26 22.31 35.27
CA LYS A 162 28.83 21.38 34.20
C LYS A 162 28.86 19.96 34.80
N CYS A 163 27.82 19.22 34.53
CA CYS A 163 27.75 17.79 34.87
C CYS A 163 28.51 16.98 33.83
N GLU A 164 29.27 16.02 34.31
CA GLU A 164 30.00 15.08 33.45
C GLU A 164 29.09 13.89 33.06
N SER A 165 29.55 13.06 32.15
CA SER A 165 28.82 11.86 31.70
C SER A 165 28.62 10.82 32.81
N THR A 166 29.37 10.93 33.92
CA THR A 166 29.21 10.09 35.13
C THR A 166 28.08 10.53 36.04
N ASP A 167 27.61 11.76 35.90
CA ASP A 167 26.62 12.39 36.77
C ASP A 167 25.18 12.22 36.23
N ILE A 168 25.05 11.96 34.93
CA ILE A 168 23.79 11.85 34.23
C ILE A 168 23.84 10.76 33.16
N THR A 169 22.79 9.96 33.12
CA THR A 169 22.61 9.01 32.01
C THR A 169 21.46 9.47 31.12
N VAL A 170 21.71 9.55 29.83
CA VAL A 170 20.71 9.86 28.79
C VAL A 170 20.63 8.69 27.83
N SER A 171 19.48 8.06 27.74
CA SER A 171 19.30 6.80 27.00
C SER A 171 17.98 6.78 26.23
N LEU A 172 18.01 6.13 25.09
CA LEU A 172 16.81 5.80 24.30
C LEU A 172 16.20 4.44 24.67
N TYR A 173 16.65 3.85 25.79
CA TYR A 173 16.16 2.56 26.28
C TYR A 173 15.35 2.77 27.56
N ASN A 174 14.30 1.95 27.71
CA ASN A 174 13.53 1.91 28.95
C ASN A 174 14.23 1.04 30.02
N SER A 175 13.61 0.91 31.21
CA SER A 175 14.11 0.07 32.28
C SER A 175 14.23 -1.42 31.94
N GLU A 176 13.55 -1.89 30.94
CA GLU A 176 13.58 -3.27 30.43
C GLU A 176 14.60 -3.46 29.32
N ASN A 177 15.45 -2.46 29.08
CA ASN A 177 16.44 -2.43 28.00
C ASN A 177 15.81 -2.56 26.59
N VAL A 178 14.57 -2.07 26.44
CA VAL A 178 13.89 -1.99 25.14
C VAL A 178 14.05 -0.59 24.57
N ARG A 179 14.52 -0.51 23.33
CA ARG A 179 14.73 0.75 22.64
C ARG A 179 13.41 1.43 22.33
N GLN A 180 13.28 2.69 22.75
CA GLN A 180 12.07 3.49 22.66
C GLN A 180 12.17 4.51 21.50
N VAL A 181 12.36 4.01 20.28
CA VAL A 181 12.49 4.83 19.07
C VAL A 181 11.57 4.29 17.99
N TRP A 182 10.76 5.16 17.43
CA TRP A 182 9.87 4.92 16.29
C TRP A 182 10.21 5.89 15.15
N ALA A 183 9.55 5.73 14.04
CA ALA A 183 9.85 6.54 12.85
C ALA A 183 9.75 8.05 13.11
N GLN A 184 8.74 8.52 13.86
CA GLN A 184 8.51 9.95 14.08
C GLN A 184 8.61 10.39 15.53
N GLN A 185 8.93 9.48 16.44
CA GLN A 185 9.05 9.83 17.85
C GLN A 185 10.08 8.97 18.57
N ALA A 186 10.61 9.50 19.66
CA ALA A 186 11.42 8.75 20.61
C ALA A 186 11.08 9.14 22.04
N TYR A 187 11.27 8.22 22.97
CA TYR A 187 11.26 8.54 24.39
C TYR A 187 12.69 8.48 24.93
N ILE A 188 13.09 9.57 25.55
CA ILE A 188 14.44 9.76 26.11
C ILE A 188 14.34 9.63 27.64
N THR A 189 14.96 8.62 28.17
CA THR A 189 15.08 8.45 29.62
C THR A 189 16.34 9.15 30.13
N ILE A 190 16.17 10.09 31.04
CA ILE A 190 17.25 10.85 31.66
C ILE A 190 17.28 10.50 33.11
N THR A 191 18.41 10.02 33.61
CA THR A 191 18.61 9.66 35.02
C THR A 191 19.68 10.55 35.64
N ASN A 192 19.30 11.23 36.68
CA ASN A 192 20.21 12.00 37.54
C ASN A 192 20.82 11.09 38.62
N LEU A 193 22.12 10.89 38.56
CA LEU A 193 22.86 10.06 39.49
C LEU A 193 23.38 10.85 40.69
N LEU A 194 23.22 12.17 40.69
CA LEU A 194 23.67 13.03 41.78
C LEU A 194 22.65 13.09 42.90
N SER A 195 23.14 13.40 44.12
CA SER A 195 22.33 13.68 45.30
C SER A 195 21.69 15.08 45.34
N GLN A 196 21.84 15.84 44.28
CA GLN A 196 21.29 17.19 44.10
C GLN A 196 20.53 17.32 42.76
N ASP A 197 19.66 18.33 42.67
CA ASP A 197 18.90 18.56 41.46
C ASP A 197 19.83 18.94 40.29
N LEU A 198 19.46 18.48 39.10
CA LEU A 198 20.16 18.72 37.88
C LEU A 198 19.25 19.48 36.91
N PHE A 199 19.83 20.42 36.17
CA PHE A 199 19.15 21.22 35.18
C PHE A 199 19.72 20.92 33.78
N LEU A 200 18.93 20.22 32.98
CA LEU A 200 19.26 19.95 31.58
C LEU A 200 18.98 21.18 30.77
N ARG A 201 20.01 21.80 30.16
CA ARG A 201 19.92 23.04 29.42
C ARG A 201 19.86 22.81 27.91
N LYS A 202 20.40 21.71 27.45
CA LYS A 202 20.43 21.30 26.07
C LYS A 202 20.18 19.79 26.00
N LEU A 203 19.34 19.38 25.04
CA LEU A 203 19.15 17.99 24.68
C LEU A 203 18.83 17.94 23.20
N GLU A 204 19.63 17.22 22.45
CA GLU A 204 19.49 17.02 21.03
C GLU A 204 19.49 15.53 20.70
N LEU A 205 18.74 15.14 19.69
CA LEU A 205 18.84 13.84 19.06
C LEU A 205 19.38 14.00 17.66
N ARG A 206 20.38 13.19 17.34
CA ARG A 206 20.94 13.09 16.01
C ARG A 206 20.49 11.80 15.35
N GLY A 207 20.28 11.88 14.05
CA GLY A 207 19.83 10.73 13.28
C GLY A 207 19.85 11.01 11.79
N ARG A 208 19.52 10.00 11.04
CA ARG A 208 19.39 10.07 9.59
C ARG A 208 17.89 10.16 9.25
N PRO A 209 17.38 11.34 8.86
CA PRO A 209 15.98 11.48 8.49
C PRO A 209 15.69 10.86 7.13
N ILE A 210 14.45 10.45 6.91
CA ILE A 210 13.92 10.15 5.61
C ILE A 210 13.48 11.47 4.99
N ILE A 211 14.07 11.83 3.87
CA ILE A 211 13.78 13.08 3.16
C ILE A 211 12.87 12.75 1.99
N THR A 212 11.68 13.31 1.99
CA THR A 212 10.78 13.28 0.85
C THR A 212 11.22 14.34 -0.15
N GLY A 213 11.49 13.94 -1.38
CA GLY A 213 11.78 14.84 -2.49
C GLY A 213 10.52 15.59 -2.92
N LYS A 214 10.69 16.48 -3.92
CA LYS A 214 9.53 17.14 -4.54
C LYS A 214 8.68 16.08 -5.21
N GLU A 215 7.38 16.18 -5.04
CA GLU A 215 6.40 15.36 -5.75
C GLU A 215 6.61 15.44 -7.26
N GLN A 216 6.49 14.34 -7.93
CA GLN A 216 6.63 14.21 -9.38
C GLN A 216 5.48 13.36 -9.91
N LYS A 217 5.26 13.42 -11.20
CA LYS A 217 4.20 12.65 -11.84
C LYS A 217 4.66 12.06 -13.15
N VAL A 218 4.03 10.96 -13.54
CA VAL A 218 4.09 10.39 -14.87
C VAL A 218 2.68 10.37 -15.45
N THR A 219 2.56 10.64 -16.75
CA THR A 219 1.26 10.69 -17.44
C THR A 219 1.33 9.86 -18.70
N TYR A 220 0.39 8.95 -18.86
CA TYR A 220 0.24 8.15 -20.05
C TYR A 220 -1.12 8.41 -20.69
N TYR A 221 -1.13 8.52 -22.00
CA TYR A 221 -2.35 8.70 -22.79
C TYR A 221 -2.41 7.71 -23.93
N LYS A 222 -3.54 7.05 -24.11
CA LYS A 222 -3.80 6.12 -25.21
C LYS A 222 -4.73 6.76 -26.21
N LYS A 223 -4.25 6.90 -27.45
CA LYS A 223 -5.05 7.38 -28.58
C LYS A 223 -6.06 6.35 -29.05
N ASP A 224 -7.01 6.78 -29.86
CA ASP A 224 -8.02 5.90 -30.44
C ASP A 224 -7.41 4.83 -31.36
N ASP A 225 -6.24 5.09 -31.97
CA ASP A 225 -5.46 4.14 -32.74
C ASP A 225 -4.69 3.11 -31.91
N GLY A 226 -4.78 3.20 -30.60
CA GLY A 226 -4.07 2.33 -29.65
C GLY A 226 -2.65 2.78 -29.29
N THR A 227 -2.14 3.85 -29.92
CA THR A 227 -0.81 4.41 -29.61
C THR A 227 -0.80 4.99 -28.21
N ILE A 228 0.21 4.61 -27.41
CA ILE A 228 0.44 5.17 -26.06
C ILE A 228 1.46 6.30 -26.18
N ILE A 229 1.10 7.47 -25.68
CA ILE A 229 1.98 8.62 -25.53
C ILE A 229 2.40 8.69 -24.06
N GLU A 230 3.71 8.68 -23.82
CA GLU A 230 4.32 8.84 -22.51
C GLU A 230 4.63 10.31 -22.28
N ASP A 231 4.39 10.79 -21.07
CA ASP A 231 4.65 12.15 -20.61
C ASP A 231 4.28 13.21 -21.66
N PRO A 232 3.02 13.24 -22.14
CA PRO A 232 2.60 14.22 -23.12
C PRO A 232 2.86 15.62 -22.56
N ALA A 233 3.39 16.50 -23.40
CA ALA A 233 3.68 17.88 -23.00
C ALA A 233 2.45 18.50 -22.33
N ASP A 234 2.67 19.35 -21.32
CA ASP A 234 1.58 20.03 -20.58
C ASP A 234 0.64 20.81 -21.50
N ASP A 235 1.14 21.24 -22.67
CA ASP A 235 0.40 21.95 -23.71
C ASP A 235 -0.35 21.02 -24.69
N ALA A 236 -0.21 19.68 -24.56
CA ALA A 236 -0.93 18.78 -25.45
C ALA A 236 -2.44 18.93 -25.27
N PRO A 237 -3.21 18.99 -26.38
CA PRO A 237 -4.64 19.15 -26.30
C PRO A 237 -5.25 18.01 -25.47
N ARG A 238 -5.79 18.37 -24.31
CA ARG A 238 -6.45 17.41 -23.39
C ARG A 238 -7.91 17.15 -23.79
N ALA A 239 -8.34 17.66 -24.92
CA ALA A 239 -9.68 17.42 -25.45
C ALA A 239 -9.89 15.92 -25.68
N GLY A 240 -10.92 15.38 -25.07
CA GLY A 240 -11.22 13.94 -25.13
C GLY A 240 -10.49 13.07 -24.09
N TRP A 241 -9.58 13.63 -23.31
CA TRP A 241 -8.95 12.88 -22.23
C TRP A 241 -9.94 12.59 -21.10
N ARG A 242 -9.94 11.36 -20.68
CA ARG A 242 -10.66 10.88 -19.50
C ARG A 242 -9.63 10.36 -18.52
N MET A 243 -9.16 11.27 -17.68
CA MET A 243 -8.04 11.04 -16.80
C MET A 243 -8.46 10.23 -15.58
N LEU A 244 -7.61 9.29 -15.19
CA LEU A 244 -7.55 8.66 -13.89
C LEU A 244 -6.30 9.20 -13.19
N THR A 245 -6.46 9.82 -12.05
CA THR A 245 -5.33 10.33 -11.25
C THR A 245 -5.16 9.46 -10.02
N ILE A 246 -3.94 8.98 -9.81
CA ILE A 246 -3.52 8.25 -8.61
C ILE A 246 -2.52 9.13 -7.88
N ASP A 247 -2.83 9.42 -6.64
CA ASP A 247 -1.97 10.18 -5.73
C ASP A 247 -1.78 9.35 -4.46
N ASN A 248 -0.58 8.75 -4.33
CA ASN A 248 -0.32 7.82 -3.25
C ASN A 248 1.14 7.89 -2.79
N ARG A 249 1.35 8.22 -1.51
CA ARG A 249 2.67 8.38 -0.89
C ARG A 249 3.55 7.14 -0.89
N TYR A 250 2.96 5.97 -1.10
CA TYR A 250 3.68 4.69 -1.17
C TYR A 250 4.25 4.41 -2.56
N ILE A 251 3.91 5.23 -3.55
CA ILE A 251 4.58 5.23 -4.84
C ILE A 251 5.79 6.15 -4.72
N GLN A 252 6.99 5.58 -4.62
CA GLN A 252 8.21 6.31 -4.27
C GLN A 252 9.26 6.32 -5.38
N GLU A 253 9.07 5.50 -6.41
CA GLU A 253 9.99 5.35 -7.53
C GLU A 253 9.26 5.64 -8.85
N ARG A 254 10.00 6.22 -9.80
CA ARG A 254 9.45 6.55 -11.12
C ARG A 254 9.03 5.29 -11.87
N GLU A 255 9.85 4.25 -11.84
CA GLU A 255 9.59 2.97 -12.52
C GLU A 255 8.31 2.32 -11.98
N HIS A 256 8.06 2.41 -10.68
CA HIS A 256 6.82 1.95 -10.06
C HIS A 256 5.62 2.75 -10.60
N ALA A 257 5.71 4.08 -10.63
CA ALA A 257 4.66 4.94 -11.14
C ALA A 257 4.34 4.67 -12.62
N GLU A 258 5.38 4.47 -13.45
CA GLU A 258 5.24 4.14 -14.87
C GLU A 258 4.56 2.78 -15.08
N ALA A 259 5.01 1.76 -14.37
CA ALA A 259 4.42 0.42 -14.48
C ALA A 259 2.95 0.40 -14.04
N LEU A 260 2.64 1.08 -12.92
CA LEU A 260 1.26 1.20 -12.44
C LEU A 260 0.38 1.99 -13.43
N ALA A 261 0.90 3.10 -13.98
CA ALA A 261 0.17 3.91 -14.95
C ALA A 261 -0.17 3.13 -16.22
N ARG A 262 0.80 2.37 -16.75
CA ARG A 262 0.57 1.48 -17.91
C ARG A 262 -0.46 0.40 -17.61
N LEU A 263 -0.33 -0.28 -16.49
CA LEU A 263 -1.28 -1.30 -16.04
C LEU A 263 -2.71 -0.76 -15.97
N LEU A 264 -2.88 0.41 -15.33
CA LEU A 264 -4.19 1.04 -15.18
C LEU A 264 -4.73 1.55 -16.52
N LEU A 265 -3.86 2.12 -17.38
CA LEU A 265 -4.26 2.56 -18.70
C LEU A 265 -4.79 1.39 -19.52
N ASP A 266 -4.06 0.28 -19.54
CA ASP A 266 -4.51 -0.92 -20.22
C ASP A 266 -5.83 -1.44 -19.65
N ARG A 267 -5.93 -1.47 -18.31
CA ARG A 267 -7.13 -1.95 -17.62
C ARG A 267 -8.37 -1.10 -17.92
N PHE A 268 -8.24 0.22 -18.01
CA PHE A 268 -9.40 1.14 -18.11
C PHE A 268 -9.60 1.74 -19.50
N SER A 269 -8.64 1.62 -20.42
CA SER A 269 -8.77 2.15 -21.79
C SER A 269 -9.48 1.21 -22.75
N ALA A 270 -9.75 -0.03 -22.39
CA ALA A 270 -10.53 -0.94 -23.18
C ALA A 270 -12.02 -0.74 -22.90
N ASN A 271 -12.82 -0.62 -23.97
CA ASN A 271 -14.27 -0.67 -23.83
C ASN A 271 -14.67 -2.14 -23.58
N ARG A 272 -14.97 -2.48 -22.35
CA ARG A 272 -15.25 -3.83 -21.92
C ARG A 272 -16.74 -4.09 -21.94
N LEU A 273 -17.13 -5.24 -22.48
CA LEU A 273 -18.50 -5.71 -22.43
C LEU A 273 -18.71 -6.45 -21.12
N VAL A 274 -19.47 -5.86 -20.23
CA VAL A 274 -19.88 -6.51 -18.98
C VAL A 274 -21.16 -7.29 -19.25
N MET A 275 -21.17 -8.56 -18.85
CA MET A 275 -22.37 -9.39 -18.89
C MET A 275 -23.06 -9.36 -17.53
N LYS A 276 -24.37 -9.13 -17.52
CA LYS A 276 -25.18 -9.27 -16.32
C LYS A 276 -25.81 -10.65 -16.26
N CYS A 277 -25.66 -11.30 -15.12
CA CYS A 277 -26.23 -12.62 -14.87
C CYS A 277 -27.06 -12.57 -13.58
N ASN A 278 -28.37 -12.77 -13.71
CA ASN A 278 -29.27 -12.85 -12.56
C ASN A 278 -29.41 -14.31 -12.15
N VAL A 279 -28.76 -14.69 -11.06
CA VAL A 279 -28.67 -16.05 -10.56
C VAL A 279 -29.84 -16.33 -9.60
N ILE A 280 -30.48 -17.49 -9.79
CA ILE A 280 -31.64 -17.92 -9.00
C ILE A 280 -31.23 -18.26 -7.57
N ARG A 281 -30.05 -18.88 -7.41
CA ARG A 281 -29.56 -19.36 -6.12
C ARG A 281 -28.50 -18.44 -5.56
N CYS A 282 -28.67 -18.06 -4.30
CA CYS A 282 -27.63 -17.35 -3.56
C CYS A 282 -26.41 -18.28 -3.36
N MET A 283 -25.25 -17.77 -3.69
CA MET A 283 -23.95 -18.43 -3.49
C MET A 283 -23.09 -17.55 -2.57
N PRO A 284 -23.25 -17.67 -1.23
CA PRO A 284 -22.59 -16.76 -0.28
C PRO A 284 -21.05 -16.93 -0.26
N TRP A 285 -20.52 -18.00 -0.85
CA TRP A 285 -19.08 -18.23 -0.97
C TRP A 285 -18.45 -17.64 -2.23
N LEU A 286 -19.27 -17.07 -3.14
CA LEU A 286 -18.76 -16.43 -4.34
C LEU A 286 -18.29 -15.01 -3.98
N GLU A 287 -17.08 -14.68 -4.42
CA GLU A 287 -16.43 -13.41 -4.13
C GLU A 287 -16.14 -12.63 -5.41
N VAL A 288 -16.04 -11.31 -5.30
CA VAL A 288 -15.59 -10.46 -6.40
C VAL A 288 -14.16 -10.87 -6.77
N GLY A 289 -13.92 -11.10 -8.08
CA GLY A 289 -12.66 -11.62 -8.61
C GLY A 289 -12.63 -13.13 -8.79
N ASP A 290 -13.63 -13.85 -8.30
CA ASP A 290 -13.73 -15.27 -8.63
C ASP A 290 -13.93 -15.48 -10.13
N LYS A 291 -13.36 -16.57 -10.64
CA LYS A 291 -13.53 -17.01 -12.01
C LYS A 291 -14.71 -17.99 -12.09
N VAL A 292 -15.68 -17.70 -12.93
CA VAL A 292 -16.87 -18.52 -13.13
C VAL A 292 -17.03 -18.87 -14.60
N THR A 293 -17.56 -20.05 -14.87
CA THR A 293 -17.92 -20.46 -16.23
C THR A 293 -19.42 -20.27 -16.42
N VAL A 294 -19.83 -19.60 -17.50
CA VAL A 294 -21.25 -19.43 -17.84
C VAL A 294 -21.52 -20.12 -19.16
N THR A 295 -22.52 -21.02 -19.15
CA THR A 295 -23.01 -21.69 -20.35
C THR A 295 -24.23 -20.96 -20.85
N GLY A 296 -24.11 -20.27 -21.96
CA GLY A 296 -25.17 -19.51 -22.61
C GLY A 296 -26.07 -20.36 -23.51
N PRO A 297 -27.05 -19.71 -24.17
CA PRO A 297 -27.88 -20.34 -25.19
C PRO A 297 -27.05 -20.96 -26.32
N GLY A 298 -27.47 -22.12 -26.79
CA GLY A 298 -26.74 -22.84 -27.84
C GLY A 298 -25.52 -23.63 -27.38
N GLY A 299 -25.30 -23.77 -26.04
CA GLY A 299 -24.17 -24.53 -25.48
C GLY A 299 -22.83 -23.80 -25.53
N LEU A 300 -22.83 -22.50 -25.88
CA LEU A 300 -21.62 -21.68 -25.79
C LEU A 300 -21.23 -21.52 -24.33
N SER A 301 -19.99 -21.89 -24.00
CA SER A 301 -19.44 -21.78 -22.66
C SER A 301 -18.23 -20.86 -22.68
N ALA A 302 -18.21 -19.91 -21.74
CA ALA A 302 -17.09 -19.00 -21.58
C ALA A 302 -16.81 -18.71 -20.10
N ASP A 303 -15.57 -18.35 -19.82
CA ASP A 303 -15.11 -17.98 -18.48
C ASP A 303 -15.17 -16.48 -18.26
N TYR A 304 -15.58 -16.10 -17.07
CA TYR A 304 -15.74 -14.73 -16.64
C TYR A 304 -15.17 -14.50 -15.25
N PHE A 305 -14.71 -13.29 -14.99
CA PHE A 305 -14.42 -12.81 -13.64
C PHE A 305 -15.62 -12.06 -13.09
N VAL A 306 -15.96 -12.34 -11.84
CA VAL A 306 -17.00 -11.63 -11.09
C VAL A 306 -16.47 -10.24 -10.73
N GLN A 307 -17.09 -9.18 -11.27
CA GLN A 307 -16.73 -7.79 -10.99
C GLN A 307 -17.56 -7.20 -9.86
N ARG A 308 -18.80 -7.61 -9.79
CA ARG A 308 -19.74 -7.11 -8.79
C ARG A 308 -20.74 -8.18 -8.43
N ILE A 309 -21.15 -8.19 -7.16
CA ILE A 309 -22.21 -9.06 -6.64
C ILE A 309 -23.21 -8.16 -5.94
N ASP A 310 -24.45 -8.17 -6.43
CA ASP A 310 -25.56 -7.51 -5.77
C ASP A 310 -26.48 -8.58 -5.16
N TRP A 311 -26.69 -8.47 -3.85
CA TRP A 311 -27.56 -9.36 -3.09
C TRP A 311 -28.93 -8.70 -2.90
N ASN A 312 -29.99 -9.38 -3.27
CA ASN A 312 -31.34 -8.92 -3.02
C ASN A 312 -32.03 -9.88 -2.04
N TRP A 313 -32.33 -9.37 -0.87
CA TRP A 313 -32.95 -10.13 0.21
C TRP A 313 -34.45 -9.88 0.21
N GLY A 314 -35.25 -10.90 -0.12
CA GLY A 314 -36.71 -10.83 -0.08
C GLY A 314 -37.33 -12.01 0.67
N PRO A 315 -38.60 -11.91 1.15
CA PRO A 315 -39.27 -13.02 1.80
C PRO A 315 -39.37 -14.23 0.87
N GLY A 316 -38.65 -15.30 1.22
CA GLY A 316 -38.66 -16.56 0.48
C GLY A 316 -37.79 -16.66 -0.78
N SER A 317 -37.05 -15.60 -1.10
CA SER A 317 -36.11 -15.65 -2.21
C SER A 317 -34.84 -14.83 -1.96
N PHE A 318 -33.70 -15.32 -2.43
CA PHE A 318 -32.40 -14.66 -2.31
C PHE A 318 -31.73 -14.61 -3.68
N PRO A 319 -32.26 -13.82 -4.64
CA PRO A 319 -31.63 -13.68 -5.94
C PRO A 319 -30.32 -12.91 -5.82
N MET A 320 -29.40 -13.28 -6.66
CA MET A 320 -28.08 -12.66 -6.77
C MET A 320 -27.88 -12.14 -8.19
N SER A 321 -27.46 -10.91 -8.35
CA SER A 321 -27.07 -10.34 -9.65
C SER A 321 -25.56 -10.19 -9.73
N LEU A 322 -24.98 -10.67 -10.80
CA LEU A 322 -23.56 -10.65 -11.05
C LEU A 322 -23.26 -9.77 -12.25
N ASP A 323 -22.27 -8.90 -12.12
CA ASP A 323 -21.60 -8.27 -13.24
C ASP A 323 -20.33 -9.08 -13.57
N LEU A 324 -20.27 -9.60 -14.77
CA LEU A 324 -19.27 -10.56 -15.22
C LEU A 324 -18.43 -9.97 -16.35
N LEU A 325 -17.11 -10.08 -16.24
CA LEU A 325 -16.16 -9.62 -17.25
C LEU A 325 -15.52 -10.80 -17.94
N PRO A 326 -15.54 -10.89 -19.30
CA PRO A 326 -14.92 -11.98 -20.02
C PRO A 326 -13.44 -12.14 -19.70
N VAL A 327 -13.02 -13.36 -19.41
CA VAL A 327 -11.62 -13.70 -19.14
C VAL A 327 -10.73 -13.39 -20.34
N THR A 328 -11.23 -13.55 -21.55
CA THR A 328 -10.53 -13.23 -22.79
C THR A 328 -10.07 -11.78 -22.88
N ASP A 329 -10.80 -10.85 -22.22
CA ASP A 329 -10.41 -9.44 -22.21
C ASP A 329 -9.23 -9.18 -21.25
N PHE A 330 -8.97 -10.09 -20.31
CA PHE A 330 -7.79 -10.03 -19.44
C PHE A 330 -6.56 -10.68 -20.08
N TYR A 331 -6.72 -11.71 -20.90
CA TYR A 331 -5.59 -12.43 -21.51
C TYR A 331 -4.89 -11.66 -22.65
N LYS A 332 -5.40 -10.51 -23.07
CA LYS A 332 -4.63 -9.58 -23.92
C LYS A 332 -3.37 -9.04 -23.25
N TYR A 333 -3.20 -9.31 -21.96
CA TYR A 333 -2.05 -8.93 -21.13
C TYR A 333 -1.03 -10.05 -20.98
N THR A 334 -1.09 -11.13 -21.76
CA THR A 334 -0.09 -12.21 -21.76
C THR A 334 1.29 -11.77 -22.25
N ASP A 335 1.45 -10.51 -22.61
CA ASP A 335 2.75 -9.92 -22.97
C ASP A 335 3.62 -9.56 -21.74
N TYR A 336 3.09 -9.66 -20.53
CA TYR A 336 3.84 -9.38 -19.31
C TYR A 336 4.61 -10.61 -18.85
N PHE A 337 5.90 -10.41 -18.53
CA PHE A 337 6.71 -11.44 -17.90
C PHE A 337 6.25 -11.71 -16.47
N LEU A 338 5.68 -12.88 -16.22
CA LEU A 338 5.31 -13.32 -14.88
C LEU A 338 6.46 -14.12 -14.29
N LEU A 339 7.10 -13.60 -13.25
CA LEU A 339 8.20 -14.27 -12.57
C LEU A 339 7.74 -15.65 -12.04
N GLY A 340 8.36 -16.71 -12.53
CA GLY A 340 8.02 -18.10 -12.17
C GLY A 340 7.04 -18.81 -13.13
N THR A 341 6.44 -18.09 -14.10
CA THR A 341 5.54 -18.71 -15.10
C THR A 341 5.93 -18.42 -16.53
N SER A 342 6.63 -17.33 -16.81
CA SER A 342 7.10 -16.98 -18.14
C SER A 342 8.51 -17.50 -18.40
N VAL A 343 8.76 -18.02 -19.60
CA VAL A 343 10.07 -18.48 -20.03
C VAL A 343 10.76 -17.36 -20.81
N LEU A 344 12.00 -17.06 -20.43
CA LEU A 344 12.81 -16.02 -21.06
C LEU A 344 13.18 -16.45 -22.47
N GLY A 345 12.83 -15.62 -23.50
CA GLY A 345 13.24 -15.87 -24.88
C GLY A 345 12.38 -16.85 -25.65
N ASP A 346 11.18 -17.19 -25.19
CA ASP A 346 10.25 -18.04 -25.94
C ASP A 346 9.42 -17.17 -26.91
N ASP A 347 9.85 -17.13 -28.16
CA ASP A 347 9.13 -16.48 -29.26
C ASP A 347 8.04 -17.39 -29.91
N SER A 348 7.79 -18.58 -29.36
CA SER A 348 6.88 -19.57 -29.94
C SER A 348 5.39 -19.33 -29.66
N GLY A 349 5.01 -18.13 -29.29
CA GLY A 349 3.60 -17.65 -29.34
C GLY A 349 2.70 -18.06 -28.18
N GLY A 350 3.24 -18.57 -27.08
CA GLY A 350 2.41 -19.06 -25.98
C GLY A 350 2.62 -18.43 -24.61
N THR A 351 3.83 -18.14 -24.22
CA THR A 351 4.12 -17.73 -22.81
C THR A 351 5.33 -16.81 -22.65
N GLY A 352 5.85 -16.25 -23.74
CA GLY A 352 6.95 -15.28 -23.69
C GLY A 352 6.49 -13.96 -23.10
N GLY A 353 6.96 -13.63 -21.91
CA GLY A 353 6.72 -12.34 -21.28
C GLY A 353 7.77 -11.31 -21.69
N ARG A 354 7.38 -10.05 -21.85
CA ARG A 354 8.29 -8.94 -22.06
C ARG A 354 8.73 -8.35 -20.74
N PHE A 355 10.04 -8.05 -20.62
CA PHE A 355 10.53 -7.23 -19.52
C PHE A 355 10.16 -5.77 -19.79
N PHE A 356 9.65 -5.08 -18.79
CA PHE A 356 9.63 -3.63 -18.74
C PHE A 356 10.94 -3.17 -18.10
N TYR A 357 11.70 -2.39 -18.84
CA TYR A 357 12.86 -1.66 -18.35
C TYR A 357 12.45 -0.23 -18.04
#